data_b2a56c3285b02e7f5a4aebc2b073c501
#
_entry.id   b2a56c3285b02e7f5a4aebc2b073c501
#
_cell.length_a   1.000
_cell.length_b   1.000
_cell.length_c   1.000
_cell.angle_alpha   90.00
_cell.angle_beta   90.00
_cell.angle_gamma   90.00
#
_symmetry.space_group_name_H-M   'P 1'
#
loop_
_entity.id
_entity.type
_entity.pdbx_description
1 polymer ?
#
loop_
_entity_poly.entity_id
_entity_poly.type
_entity_poly.pdbx_seq_one_letter_code
_entity_poly.pdbx_strand_id
1 'polypeptide(L)'
;VFMVGMIPVSITFNPGVIFKVDGLLTGYIGTGFSYRFENEFKAGVLYEGSWKPYGEYKQKENKFSMDVIKGNVNLKTGIGFYVSCDALIYGFAGPELAVGPRLGLNADATITVPAKGDPSFDFKANLTCGVQSLIGAKLKIWKWTLADWNTTFAISPQWTIWEYSTSQSGQ
;
A
#
# COMPACT_ATOMS: atom_id res chain seq x y z
N VAL A 1 -13.59 11.56 -30.85
CA VAL A 1 -14.54 12.71 -30.71
C VAL A 1 -15.93 12.19 -31.08
N PHE A 2 -16.90 12.49 -30.28
CA PHE A 2 -18.31 12.21 -30.54
C PHE A 2 -19.15 13.47 -30.26
N MET A 3 -20.39 13.49 -30.72
CA MET A 3 -21.28 14.64 -30.56
C MET A 3 -22.34 14.35 -29.48
N VAL A 4 -22.53 15.32 -28.58
CA VAL A 4 -23.66 15.33 -27.61
C VAL A 4 -24.50 16.57 -27.94
N GLY A 5 -25.55 16.38 -28.72
CA GLY A 5 -26.26 17.50 -29.34
C GLY A 5 -25.35 18.22 -30.37
N MET A 6 -25.14 19.52 -30.15
CA MET A 6 -24.24 20.34 -30.99
C MET A 6 -22.81 20.46 -30.42
N ILE A 7 -22.52 19.83 -29.27
CA ILE A 7 -21.24 19.97 -28.58
C ILE A 7 -20.34 18.79 -28.96
N PRO A 8 -19.18 19.00 -29.59
CA PRO A 8 -18.21 17.97 -29.84
C PRO A 8 -17.52 17.58 -28.53
N VAL A 9 -17.58 16.31 -28.14
CA VAL A 9 -16.88 15.78 -26.96
C VAL A 9 -15.66 15.00 -27.40
N SER A 10 -14.51 15.34 -26.86
CA SER A 10 -13.25 14.64 -27.07
C SER A 10 -12.86 13.85 -25.83
N ILE A 11 -12.59 12.54 -25.99
CA ILE A 11 -11.98 11.70 -24.97
C ILE A 11 -10.58 11.35 -25.45
N THR A 12 -9.60 11.56 -24.58
CA THR A 12 -8.21 11.19 -24.78
C THR A 12 -7.88 10.03 -23.88
N PHE A 13 -7.36 8.94 -24.44
CA PHE A 13 -6.86 7.79 -23.69
C PHE A 13 -5.35 7.88 -23.57
N ASN A 14 -4.86 7.85 -22.33
CA ASN A 14 -3.43 7.88 -22.04
C ASN A 14 -3.04 6.55 -21.37
N PRO A 15 -2.41 5.64 -22.11
CA PRO A 15 -1.87 4.43 -21.54
C PRO A 15 -0.63 4.75 -20.69
N GLY A 16 -0.44 4.01 -19.62
CA GLY A 16 0.69 4.16 -18.73
C GLY A 16 1.10 2.84 -18.08
N VAL A 17 2.21 2.88 -17.38
CA VAL A 17 2.71 1.79 -16.56
C VAL A 17 3.08 2.34 -15.19
N ILE A 18 2.64 1.65 -14.13
CA ILE A 18 2.91 2.01 -12.74
C ILE A 18 3.68 0.87 -12.10
N PHE A 19 4.86 1.16 -11.59
CA PHE A 19 5.56 0.31 -10.65
C PHE A 19 5.42 0.92 -9.27
N LYS A 20 4.88 0.17 -8.30
CA LYS A 20 4.56 0.65 -6.97
C LYS A 20 5.16 -0.27 -5.92
N VAL A 21 5.81 0.34 -4.93
CA VAL A 21 6.21 -0.30 -3.68
C VAL A 21 5.50 0.43 -2.56
N ASP A 22 4.82 -0.28 -1.71
CA ASP A 22 4.17 0.27 -0.53
C ASP A 22 4.44 -0.59 0.69
N GLY A 23 4.36 0.01 1.87
CA GLY A 23 4.53 -0.70 3.10
C GLY A 23 3.97 0.05 4.29
N LEU A 24 3.61 -0.74 5.29
CA LEU A 24 3.12 -0.31 6.58
C LEU A 24 3.94 -1.03 7.65
N LEU A 25 4.60 -0.27 8.50
CA LEU A 25 5.31 -0.77 9.66
C LEU A 25 4.59 -0.27 10.91
N THR A 26 4.06 -1.19 11.69
CA THR A 26 3.43 -0.89 12.98
C THR A 26 4.17 -1.61 14.08
N GLY A 27 4.26 -1.00 15.24
CA GLY A 27 4.91 -1.64 16.37
C GLY A 27 4.42 -1.11 17.71
N TYR A 28 4.53 -1.99 18.67
CA TYR A 28 4.24 -1.73 20.07
C TYR A 28 5.33 -2.38 20.91
N ILE A 29 5.96 -1.63 21.77
CA ILE A 29 6.94 -2.14 22.74
C ILE A 29 6.51 -1.64 24.12
N GLY A 30 6.27 -2.57 25.04
CA GLY A 30 5.92 -2.28 26.41
C GLY A 30 6.86 -2.97 27.40
N THR A 31 7.58 -2.19 28.17
CA THR A 31 8.47 -2.66 29.26
C THR A 31 8.22 -1.86 30.53
N GLY A 32 6.99 -1.87 31.06
CA GLY A 32 6.55 -0.91 32.06
C GLY A 32 6.24 0.47 31.48
N PHE A 33 6.79 0.76 30.30
CA PHE A 33 6.43 1.87 29.42
C PHE A 33 6.03 1.27 28.08
N SER A 34 4.98 1.75 27.44
CA SER A 34 4.61 1.31 26.12
C SER A 34 4.83 2.41 25.08
N TYR A 35 5.42 2.04 23.97
CA TYR A 35 5.60 2.90 22.81
C TYR A 35 4.95 2.24 21.61
N ARG A 36 3.98 2.93 21.01
CA ARG A 36 3.32 2.51 19.76
C ARG A 36 3.76 3.42 18.63
N PHE A 37 4.12 2.82 17.53
CA PHE A 37 4.44 3.54 16.30
C PHE A 37 3.72 2.93 15.10
N GLU A 38 3.35 3.79 14.17
CA GLU A 38 2.80 3.40 12.88
C GLU A 38 3.40 4.30 11.80
N ASN A 39 4.07 3.68 10.85
CA ASN A 39 4.71 4.35 9.73
C ASN A 39 4.23 3.73 8.42
N GLU A 40 3.79 4.58 7.51
CA GLU A 40 3.40 4.18 6.16
C GLU A 40 4.38 4.79 5.16
N PHE A 41 4.82 3.98 4.20
CA PHE A 41 5.63 4.47 3.09
C PHE A 41 5.05 3.99 1.75
N LYS A 42 5.18 4.83 0.74
CA LYS A 42 4.83 4.52 -0.64
C LYS A 42 5.91 5.10 -1.54
N ALA A 43 6.34 4.35 -2.51
CA ALA A 43 7.28 4.83 -3.53
C ALA A 43 7.01 4.12 -4.84
N GLY A 44 7.38 4.74 -5.94
CA GLY A 44 7.22 4.10 -7.23
C GLY A 44 7.66 4.99 -8.39
N VAL A 45 7.45 4.50 -9.58
CA VAL A 45 7.61 5.22 -10.83
C VAL A 45 6.38 5.02 -11.69
N LEU A 46 5.91 6.12 -12.26
CA LEU A 46 4.78 6.18 -13.19
C LEU A 46 5.33 6.54 -14.57
N TYR A 47 4.87 5.85 -15.61
CA TYR A 47 5.17 6.20 -17.00
C TYR A 47 3.91 6.72 -17.69
N GLU A 48 3.94 8.01 -18.06
CA GLU A 48 2.93 8.71 -18.86
C GLU A 48 3.65 9.51 -19.96
N GLY A 49 4.27 8.81 -20.92
CA GLY A 49 5.12 9.43 -21.93
C GLY A 49 6.52 9.85 -21.43
N SER A 50 6.73 9.89 -20.12
CA SER A 50 8.02 10.06 -19.45
C SER A 50 7.96 9.39 -18.07
N TRP A 51 9.11 8.96 -17.54
CA TRP A 51 9.20 8.37 -16.22
C TRP A 51 9.10 9.46 -15.14
N LYS A 52 8.16 9.30 -14.20
CA LYS A 52 7.93 10.20 -13.08
C LYS A 52 8.06 9.43 -11.77
N PRO A 53 9.13 9.62 -10.98
CA PRO A 53 9.23 9.02 -9.66
C PRO A 53 8.25 9.69 -8.69
N TYR A 54 7.71 8.92 -7.75
CA TYR A 54 6.93 9.45 -6.63
C TYR A 54 7.31 8.76 -5.34
N GLY A 55 7.14 9.47 -4.21
CA GLY A 55 7.36 8.92 -2.88
C GLY A 55 6.55 9.67 -1.85
N GLU A 56 6.02 8.95 -0.89
CA GLU A 56 5.26 9.49 0.22
C GLU A 56 5.62 8.71 1.49
N TYR A 57 5.89 9.42 2.58
CA TYR A 57 6.09 8.87 3.90
C TYR A 57 5.13 9.55 4.86
N LYS A 58 4.37 8.76 5.63
CA LYS A 58 3.45 9.25 6.65
C LYS A 58 3.73 8.55 7.98
N GLN A 59 3.99 9.34 8.98
CA GLN A 59 3.99 8.91 10.36
C GLN A 59 2.56 9.12 10.91
N LYS A 60 1.85 8.03 11.19
CA LYS A 60 0.44 8.09 11.57
C LYS A 60 0.23 8.19 13.08
N GLU A 61 1.01 7.47 13.85
CA GLU A 61 0.84 7.42 15.30
C GLU A 61 2.19 7.27 16.01
N ASN A 62 2.36 8.07 17.07
CA ASN A 62 3.40 7.91 18.07
C ASN A 62 2.77 8.15 19.41
N LYS A 63 2.46 7.09 20.16
CA LYS A 63 1.90 7.19 21.50
C LYS A 63 2.80 6.52 22.51
N PHE A 64 2.98 7.18 23.62
CA PHE A 64 3.69 6.68 24.78
C PHE A 64 2.68 6.50 25.92
N SER A 65 2.64 5.32 26.52
CA SER A 65 1.82 5.04 27.71
C SER A 65 2.53 4.06 28.64
N MET A 66 2.10 3.96 29.88
CA MET A 66 2.63 2.98 30.84
C MET A 66 1.77 1.75 30.82
N ASP A 67 2.33 0.60 30.46
CA ASP A 67 1.65 -0.70 30.54
C ASP A 67 2.59 -1.91 30.39
N VAL A 68 2.00 -3.10 30.47
CA VAL A 68 2.59 -4.44 30.59
C VAL A 68 3.61 -4.81 29.50
N ILE A 69 4.55 -5.69 29.87
CA ILE A 69 5.68 -6.14 29.03
C ILE A 69 5.22 -7.02 27.86
N LYS A 70 4.87 -6.38 26.76
CA LYS A 70 4.61 -7.05 25.45
C LYS A 70 5.20 -6.24 24.33
N GLY A 71 5.85 -6.89 23.38
CA GLY A 71 6.30 -6.26 22.15
C GLY A 71 5.65 -6.94 20.95
N ASN A 72 5.14 -6.14 20.03
CA ASN A 72 4.66 -6.60 18.73
C ASN A 72 5.17 -5.68 17.63
N VAL A 73 5.67 -6.27 16.56
CA VAL A 73 6.05 -5.53 15.35
C VAL A 73 5.40 -6.22 14.17
N ASN A 74 4.65 -5.49 13.39
CA ASN A 74 4.03 -5.94 12.16
C ASN A 74 4.56 -5.14 10.97
N LEU A 75 5.04 -5.84 9.97
CA LEU A 75 5.45 -5.29 8.68
C LEU A 75 4.54 -5.84 7.59
N LYS A 76 3.88 -4.96 6.86
CA LYS A 76 3.17 -5.27 5.61
C LYS A 76 3.82 -4.49 4.50
N THR A 77 4.28 -5.16 3.46
CA THR A 77 4.85 -4.50 2.30
C THR A 77 4.39 -5.18 1.02
N GLY A 78 4.41 -4.47 -0.08
CA GLY A 78 4.02 -5.01 -1.36
C GLY A 78 4.71 -4.33 -2.53
N ILE A 79 4.84 -5.10 -3.59
CA ILE A 79 5.39 -4.66 -4.87
C ILE A 79 4.34 -4.96 -5.92
N GLY A 80 3.94 -3.95 -6.70
CA GLY A 80 2.97 -4.06 -7.77
C GLY A 80 3.47 -3.49 -9.08
N PHE A 81 3.07 -4.13 -10.16
CA PHE A 81 3.29 -3.66 -11.52
C PHE A 81 1.94 -3.58 -12.22
N TYR A 82 1.55 -2.38 -12.66
CA TYR A 82 0.22 -2.12 -13.20
C TYR A 82 0.32 -1.50 -14.59
N VAL A 83 -0.56 -1.95 -15.48
CA VAL A 83 -0.86 -1.24 -16.72
C VAL A 83 -2.03 -0.31 -16.43
N SER A 84 -1.88 0.95 -16.75
CA SER A 84 -2.88 1.99 -16.49
C SER A 84 -3.42 2.61 -17.77
N CYS A 85 -4.62 3.14 -17.70
CA CYS A 85 -5.23 3.93 -18.74
C CYS A 85 -6.08 5.03 -18.11
N ASP A 86 -5.79 6.28 -18.47
CA ASP A 86 -6.63 7.42 -18.15
C ASP A 86 -7.57 7.72 -19.33
N ALA A 87 -8.83 7.94 -19.06
CA ALA A 87 -9.80 8.40 -20.05
C ALA A 87 -10.21 9.85 -19.72
N LEU A 88 -9.53 10.84 -20.32
CA LEU A 88 -9.72 12.24 -19.99
C LEU A 88 -10.67 12.92 -20.98
N ILE A 89 -11.71 13.58 -20.48
CA ILE A 89 -12.61 14.45 -21.25
C ILE A 89 -11.89 15.75 -21.52
N TYR A 90 -11.74 16.09 -22.81
CA TYR A 90 -10.96 17.24 -23.31
C TYR A 90 -9.50 17.28 -22.77
N GLY A 91 -8.96 16.16 -22.31
CA GLY A 91 -7.64 16.10 -21.69
C GLY A 91 -7.57 16.69 -20.27
N PHE A 92 -8.70 17.10 -19.67
CA PHE A 92 -8.69 17.77 -18.36
C PHE A 92 -9.04 16.83 -17.20
N ALA A 93 -10.14 16.10 -17.31
CA ALA A 93 -10.65 15.32 -16.20
C ALA A 93 -11.21 13.99 -16.66
N GLY A 94 -11.05 12.96 -15.86
CA GLY A 94 -11.63 11.66 -16.14
C GLY A 94 -11.14 10.56 -15.22
N PRO A 95 -11.73 9.35 -15.40
CA PRO A 95 -11.34 8.18 -14.63
C PRO A 95 -9.95 7.67 -15.03
N GLU A 96 -9.28 7.10 -14.04
CA GLU A 96 -8.07 6.31 -14.18
C GLU A 96 -8.36 4.87 -13.78
N LEU A 97 -7.91 3.93 -14.58
CA LEU A 97 -7.94 2.50 -14.28
C LEU A 97 -6.54 1.93 -14.45
N ALA A 98 -6.06 1.23 -13.45
CA ALA A 98 -4.85 0.42 -13.58
C ALA A 98 -5.10 -0.99 -13.06
N VAL A 99 -4.53 -1.98 -13.71
CA VAL A 99 -4.67 -3.39 -13.34
C VAL A 99 -3.32 -4.06 -13.44
N GLY A 100 -3.00 -4.91 -12.48
CA GLY A 100 -1.76 -5.66 -12.52
C GLY A 100 -1.51 -6.59 -11.34
N PRO A 101 -0.46 -7.42 -11.47
CA PRO A 101 -0.05 -8.31 -10.40
C PRO A 101 0.58 -7.54 -9.24
N ARG A 102 0.36 -8.07 -8.03
CA ARG A 102 0.99 -7.61 -6.81
C ARG A 102 1.52 -8.78 -6.00
N LEU A 103 2.73 -8.64 -5.50
CA LEU A 103 3.32 -9.47 -4.45
C LEU A 103 3.22 -8.72 -3.12
N GLY A 104 2.79 -9.40 -2.08
CA GLY A 104 2.70 -8.87 -0.73
C GLY A 104 3.48 -9.72 0.26
N LEU A 105 4.24 -9.09 1.14
CA LEU A 105 4.91 -9.71 2.27
C LEU A 105 4.29 -9.16 3.55
N ASN A 106 3.82 -10.06 4.42
CA ASN A 106 3.42 -9.73 5.78
C ASN A 106 4.35 -10.45 6.74
N ALA A 107 4.85 -9.75 7.74
CA ALA A 107 5.65 -10.34 8.79
C ALA A 107 5.18 -9.79 10.15
N ASP A 108 4.97 -10.69 11.08
CA ASP A 108 4.56 -10.42 12.46
C ASP A 108 5.59 -11.00 13.41
N ALA A 109 6.06 -10.19 14.36
CA ALA A 109 6.90 -10.66 15.46
C ALA A 109 6.27 -10.22 16.78
N THR A 110 6.07 -11.17 17.69
CA THR A 110 5.52 -10.91 19.02
C THR A 110 6.47 -11.45 20.07
N ILE A 111 6.82 -10.62 21.04
CA ILE A 111 7.57 -11.01 22.24
C ILE A 111 6.64 -10.80 23.43
N THR A 112 6.50 -11.83 24.26
CA THR A 112 5.76 -11.74 25.52
C THR A 112 6.68 -12.14 26.65
N VAL A 113 6.82 -11.26 27.65
CA VAL A 113 7.56 -11.53 28.86
C VAL A 113 6.57 -11.50 30.01
N PRO A 114 6.10 -12.65 30.51
CA PRO A 114 5.18 -12.71 31.62
C PRO A 114 5.85 -12.27 32.94
N ALA A 115 5.06 -11.80 33.90
CA ALA A 115 5.58 -11.45 35.22
C ALA A 115 6.13 -12.66 36.01
N LYS A 116 5.66 -13.86 35.68
CA LYS A 116 6.16 -15.16 36.16
C LYS A 116 6.10 -16.15 35.01
N GLY A 117 7.20 -16.84 34.73
CA GLY A 117 7.35 -17.81 33.66
C GLY A 117 8.36 -17.34 32.61
N ASP A 118 8.52 -18.14 31.58
CA ASP A 118 9.54 -17.93 30.56
C ASP A 118 9.05 -16.97 29.46
N PRO A 119 9.93 -16.17 28.87
CA PRO A 119 9.58 -15.32 27.74
C PRO A 119 9.21 -16.18 26.52
N SER A 120 8.25 -15.75 25.75
CA SER A 120 7.91 -16.34 24.47
C SER A 120 8.16 -15.39 23.30
N PHE A 121 8.59 -15.96 22.19
CA PHE A 121 8.77 -15.28 20.92
C PHE A 121 8.00 -15.99 19.84
N ASP A 122 7.11 -15.29 19.19
CA ASP A 122 6.34 -15.75 18.04
C ASP A 122 6.71 -14.94 16.82
N PHE A 123 7.02 -15.61 15.73
CA PHE A 123 7.26 -14.99 14.44
C PHE A 123 6.44 -15.67 13.36
N LYS A 124 5.75 -14.86 12.55
CA LYS A 124 4.99 -15.33 11.38
C LYS A 124 5.33 -14.47 10.20
N ALA A 125 5.54 -15.08 9.05
CA ALA A 125 5.71 -14.37 7.79
C ALA A 125 4.98 -15.10 6.67
N ASN A 126 4.35 -14.36 5.77
CA ASN A 126 3.73 -14.94 4.59
C ASN A 126 3.99 -14.07 3.37
N LEU A 127 4.16 -14.71 2.23
CA LEU A 127 4.27 -14.11 0.92
C LEU A 127 3.01 -14.41 0.13
N THR A 128 2.35 -13.39 -0.35
CA THR A 128 1.11 -13.50 -1.12
C THR A 128 1.28 -12.93 -2.52
N CYS A 129 0.51 -13.45 -3.47
CA CYS A 129 0.36 -12.83 -4.78
C CYS A 129 -1.12 -12.70 -5.13
N GLY A 130 -1.43 -11.75 -6.00
CA GLY A 130 -2.78 -11.53 -6.49
C GLY A 130 -2.82 -10.48 -7.59
N VAL A 131 -3.99 -10.28 -8.16
CA VAL A 131 -4.23 -9.22 -9.13
C VAL A 131 -5.04 -8.13 -8.45
N GLN A 132 -4.58 -6.90 -8.57
CA GLN A 132 -5.24 -5.72 -8.04
C GLN A 132 -5.59 -4.73 -9.14
N SER A 133 -6.63 -3.94 -8.90
CA SER A 133 -6.93 -2.75 -9.68
C SER A 133 -6.76 -1.50 -8.82
N LEU A 134 -6.31 -0.45 -9.46
CA LEU A 134 -6.37 0.91 -8.97
C LEU A 134 -7.45 1.62 -9.79
N ILE A 135 -8.45 2.16 -9.11
CA ILE A 135 -9.50 2.95 -9.75
C ILE A 135 -9.42 4.35 -9.15
N GLY A 136 -9.36 5.34 -9.99
CA GLY A 136 -9.22 6.71 -9.55
C GLY A 136 -9.86 7.70 -10.51
N ALA A 137 -9.64 8.96 -10.20
CA ALA A 137 -10.00 10.08 -11.05
C ALA A 137 -8.87 11.10 -11.04
N LYS A 138 -8.58 11.64 -12.21
CA LYS A 138 -7.57 12.69 -12.40
C LYS A 138 -8.23 13.98 -12.85
N LEU A 139 -7.76 15.10 -12.31
CA LEU A 139 -8.04 16.44 -12.78
C LEU A 139 -6.72 17.09 -13.18
N LYS A 140 -6.60 17.42 -14.46
CA LYS A 140 -5.42 18.08 -15.04
C LYS A 140 -5.83 19.43 -15.61
N ILE A 141 -5.01 20.45 -15.39
CA ILE A 141 -5.11 21.71 -16.11
C ILE A 141 -3.76 21.96 -16.78
N TRP A 142 -3.76 21.92 -18.10
CA TRP A 142 -2.56 22.02 -18.94
C TRP A 142 -1.56 20.88 -18.61
N LYS A 143 -0.40 21.21 -18.05
CA LYS A 143 0.65 20.25 -17.66
C LYS A 143 0.57 19.87 -16.19
N TRP A 144 -0.35 20.43 -15.41
CA TRP A 144 -0.43 20.25 -13.97
C TRP A 144 -1.58 19.31 -13.60
N THR A 145 -1.26 18.31 -12.80
CA THR A 145 -2.27 17.48 -12.12
C THR A 145 -2.69 18.22 -10.86
N LEU A 146 -3.92 18.69 -10.81
CA LEU A 146 -4.47 19.42 -9.66
C LEU A 146 -5.02 18.47 -8.60
N ALA A 147 -5.61 17.38 -9.04
CA ALA A 147 -6.11 16.34 -8.15
C ALA A 147 -5.90 14.97 -8.79
N ASP A 148 -5.45 14.04 -7.98
CA ASP A 148 -5.27 12.63 -8.30
C ASP A 148 -5.79 11.84 -7.10
N TRP A 149 -6.91 11.16 -7.30
CA TRP A 149 -7.51 10.32 -6.28
C TRP A 149 -7.58 8.90 -6.81
N ASN A 150 -7.02 7.95 -6.06
CA ASN A 150 -7.11 6.55 -6.41
C ASN A 150 -7.40 5.69 -5.18
N THR A 151 -8.06 4.58 -5.41
CA THR A 151 -8.28 3.53 -4.42
C THR A 151 -7.94 2.18 -5.02
N THR A 152 -7.52 1.26 -4.16
CA THR A 152 -7.05 -0.07 -4.57
C THR A 152 -8.10 -1.09 -4.24
N PHE A 153 -8.44 -1.94 -5.21
CA PHE A 153 -9.33 -3.09 -5.04
C PHE A 153 -8.59 -4.38 -5.43
N ALA A 154 -8.80 -5.44 -4.64
CA ALA A 154 -8.40 -6.77 -5.07
C ALA A 154 -9.40 -7.31 -6.10
N ILE A 155 -8.93 -7.67 -7.29
CA ILE A 155 -9.76 -8.29 -8.34
C ILE A 155 -9.78 -9.80 -8.21
N SER A 156 -8.69 -10.38 -7.71
CA SER A 156 -8.59 -11.82 -7.49
C SER A 156 -8.38 -12.14 -6.02
N PRO A 157 -8.67 -13.38 -5.60
CA PRO A 157 -8.19 -13.88 -4.32
C PRO A 157 -6.68 -13.67 -4.22
N GLN A 158 -6.21 -13.37 -3.04
CA GLN A 158 -4.77 -13.38 -2.76
C GLN A 158 -4.36 -14.82 -2.45
N TRP A 159 -3.40 -15.33 -3.20
CA TRP A 159 -2.84 -16.66 -2.96
C TRP A 159 -1.60 -16.53 -2.10
N THR A 160 -1.52 -17.32 -1.01
CA THR A 160 -0.30 -17.46 -0.24
C THR A 160 0.65 -18.36 -1.01
N ILE A 161 1.81 -17.82 -1.40
CA ILE A 161 2.86 -18.56 -2.10
C ILE A 161 3.75 -19.29 -1.08
N TRP A 162 3.97 -18.63 0.06
CA TRP A 162 4.85 -19.10 1.09
C TRP A 162 4.39 -18.58 2.45
N GLU A 163 4.51 -19.44 3.46
CA GLU A 163 4.21 -19.12 4.85
C GLU A 163 5.27 -19.74 5.76
N TYR A 164 5.69 -19.01 6.76
CA TYR A 164 6.60 -19.45 7.79
C TYR A 164 6.08 -18.99 9.15
N SER A 165 6.09 -19.90 10.11
CA SER A 165 5.78 -19.58 11.51
C SER A 165 6.73 -20.31 12.44
N THR A 166 7.18 -19.64 13.48
CA THR A 166 7.92 -20.22 14.58
C THR A 166 7.44 -19.63 15.89
N SER A 167 7.36 -20.46 16.92
CA SER A 167 7.12 -20.04 18.28
C SER A 167 8.17 -20.69 19.17
N GLN A 168 8.83 -19.90 20.02
CA GLN A 168 9.78 -20.38 21.02
C GLN A 168 9.29 -19.88 22.39
N SER A 169 9.12 -20.83 23.30
CA SER A 169 9.02 -20.55 24.73
C SER A 169 10.39 -20.85 25.37
N GLY A 170 10.93 -19.93 26.16
CA GLY A 170 12.14 -20.18 26.93
C GLY A 170 11.95 -21.42 27.83
N GLN A 171 12.94 -22.27 27.90
CA GLN A 171 13.04 -23.35 28.88
C GLN A 171 13.78 -22.86 30.10
#